data_47a5b1cc7d50698225f25a356fe7f551
#
_entry.id   47a5b1cc7d50698225f25a356fe7f551
#
_cell.length_a   1.000
_cell.length_b   1.000
_cell.length_c   1.000
_cell.angle_alpha   90.00
_cell.angle_beta   90.00
_cell.angle_gamma   90.00
#
_symmetry.space_group_name_H-M   'P 1'
#
loop_
_entity.id
_entity.type
_entity.pdbx_description
1 polymer ?
#
loop_
_entity_poly.entity_id
_entity_poly.type
_entity_poly.pdbx_seq_one_letter_code
_entity_poly.pdbx_strand_id
1 'polypeptide(L)'
;MKKIIFTFMLMLATALAVNAQSLVGKQWCTVLNDEDGQGIAVALTFEKNGSCEMLIAAQQDMKEDGVPINLIAAVTVPGTYKLDGKDLNNQFDNGKAKVDVDYEIKGMDAKTKSLLNKQIKGELNTLRAEFKKSLLGGMPKMNNLKIVKLESKQLVVKNSDNQEIPFYAE
;
A
#
# COMPACT_ATOMS: atom_id res chain seq x y z
N MET A 1 12.81 7.52 13.17
CA MET A 1 12.09 7.42 11.92
C MET A 1 11.08 6.26 11.90
N LYS A 2 10.39 6.08 13.00
CA LYS A 2 9.21 5.20 13.14
C LYS A 2 7.92 5.87 12.61
N LYS A 3 8.06 6.91 11.75
CA LYS A 3 6.93 7.81 11.44
C LYS A 3 6.09 7.40 10.25
N ILE A 4 6.62 6.64 9.30
CA ILE A 4 5.86 6.34 8.08
C ILE A 4 4.79 5.27 8.34
N ILE A 5 5.12 4.16 8.98
CA ILE A 5 4.12 3.13 9.31
C ILE A 5 3.17 3.61 10.42
N PHE A 6 3.68 4.35 11.42
CA PHE A 6 2.86 4.91 12.49
C PHE A 6 2.03 6.13 12.04
N THR A 7 2.52 6.90 11.06
CA THR A 7 1.74 7.98 10.43
C THR A 7 0.63 7.40 9.57
N PHE A 8 0.82 6.21 9.02
CA PHE A 8 -0.20 5.44 8.33
C PHE A 8 -1.37 5.04 9.27
N MET A 9 -1.06 4.70 10.52
CA MET A 9 -2.07 4.39 11.53
C MET A 9 -2.68 5.62 12.22
N LEU A 10 -2.02 6.78 12.21
CA LEU A 10 -2.42 7.91 13.06
C LEU A 10 -3.04 9.11 12.31
N MET A 11 -3.09 9.13 10.98
CA MET A 11 -3.80 10.18 10.21
C MET A 11 -5.31 10.01 10.14
N LEU A 12 -5.89 9.14 10.93
CA LEU A 12 -7.26 8.65 10.80
C LEU A 12 -8.26 9.13 11.84
N ALA A 13 -7.90 10.09 12.68
CA ALA A 13 -8.75 10.46 13.81
C ALA A 13 -9.67 11.68 13.59
N THR A 14 -9.95 12.08 12.35
CA THR A 14 -10.94 13.15 12.11
C THR A 14 -11.83 12.83 10.90
N ALA A 15 -12.75 11.91 11.04
CA ALA A 15 -13.87 11.77 10.11
C ALA A 15 -15.18 11.92 10.87
N LEU A 16 -15.76 13.08 10.73
CA LEU A 16 -17.12 13.40 11.10
C LEU A 16 -18.13 12.46 10.43
N ALA A 17 -19.15 12.10 11.18
CA ALA A 17 -20.27 11.28 10.79
C ALA A 17 -20.87 11.71 9.44
N VAL A 18 -20.68 10.90 8.41
CA VAL A 18 -21.43 10.99 7.18
C VAL A 18 -21.83 9.58 6.75
N ASN A 19 -23.14 9.40 6.59
CA ASN A 19 -23.86 8.23 6.04
C ASN A 19 -23.10 6.89 5.98
N ALA A 20 -23.60 5.93 6.71
CA ALA A 20 -23.04 4.60 6.97
C ALA A 20 -22.73 3.70 5.73
N GLN A 21 -22.79 4.22 4.52
CA GLN A 21 -22.61 3.51 3.26
C GLN A 21 -21.81 4.31 2.22
N SER A 22 -20.90 5.18 2.65
CA SER A 22 -20.11 5.95 1.70
C SER A 22 -18.77 5.27 1.42
N LEU A 23 -18.48 5.02 0.14
CA LEU A 23 -17.16 4.59 -0.34
C LEU A 23 -16.10 5.69 -0.17
N VAL A 24 -16.55 6.94 -0.28
CA VAL A 24 -15.71 8.14 -0.32
C VAL A 24 -15.36 8.65 1.08
N GLY A 25 -14.17 9.22 1.20
CA GLY A 25 -13.70 9.87 2.44
C GLY A 25 -13.23 8.88 3.52
N LYS A 26 -12.97 7.64 3.15
CA LYS A 26 -12.40 6.60 4.00
C LYS A 26 -11.17 5.99 3.34
N GLN A 27 -10.27 5.50 4.14
CA GLN A 27 -9.23 4.60 3.71
C GLN A 27 -9.67 3.16 3.96
N TRP A 28 -9.68 2.36 2.91
CA TRP A 28 -10.09 0.98 2.93
C TRP A 28 -8.86 0.09 2.90
N CYS A 29 -8.56 -0.60 4.00
CA CYS A 29 -7.32 -1.34 4.19
C CYS A 29 -7.54 -2.86 4.20
N THR A 30 -6.59 -3.59 3.63
CA THR A 30 -6.50 -5.04 3.73
C THR A 30 -5.04 -5.47 3.80
N VAL A 31 -4.82 -6.71 4.23
CA VAL A 31 -3.51 -7.37 4.14
C VAL A 31 -3.67 -8.58 3.24
N LEU A 32 -2.88 -8.63 2.20
CA LEU A 32 -2.75 -9.77 1.30
C LEU A 32 -1.47 -10.52 1.69
N ASN A 33 -1.49 -11.83 1.63
CA ASN A 33 -0.29 -12.62 1.78
C ASN A 33 0.26 -12.95 0.38
N ASP A 34 1.57 -12.82 0.21
CA ASP A 34 2.26 -13.32 -0.97
C ASP A 34 2.42 -14.85 -0.90
N GLU A 35 3.06 -15.43 -1.93
CA GLU A 35 3.30 -16.88 -2.02
C GLU A 35 4.20 -17.40 -0.89
N ASP A 36 5.04 -16.53 -0.31
CA ASP A 36 5.94 -16.85 0.81
C ASP A 36 5.30 -16.56 2.17
N GLY A 37 4.02 -16.14 2.20
CA GLY A 37 3.29 -15.81 3.42
C GLY A 37 3.65 -14.46 4.02
N GLN A 38 4.37 -13.60 3.30
CA GLN A 38 4.66 -12.25 3.74
C GLN A 38 3.44 -11.34 3.51
N GLY A 39 3.10 -10.54 4.50
CA GLY A 39 1.96 -9.64 4.43
C GLY A 39 2.27 -8.41 3.58
N ILE A 40 1.42 -8.16 2.59
CA ILE A 40 1.40 -6.93 1.81
C ILE A 40 0.18 -6.12 2.24
N ALA A 41 0.40 -4.96 2.84
CA ALA A 41 -0.69 -4.05 3.19
C ALA A 41 -1.15 -3.29 1.93
N VAL A 42 -2.46 -3.24 1.72
CA VAL A 42 -3.07 -2.51 0.61
C VAL A 42 -4.13 -1.59 1.15
N ALA A 43 -4.08 -0.32 0.74
CA ALA A 43 -5.10 0.65 1.07
C ALA A 43 -5.67 1.30 -0.19
N LEU A 44 -6.99 1.47 -0.23
CA LEU A 44 -7.72 2.17 -1.28
C LEU A 44 -8.37 3.42 -0.72
N THR A 45 -8.21 4.53 -1.42
CA THR A 45 -8.87 5.79 -1.10
C THR A 45 -9.67 6.28 -2.30
N PHE A 46 -10.89 6.75 -2.09
CA PHE A 46 -11.77 7.26 -3.14
C PHE A 46 -12.22 8.67 -2.77
N GLU A 47 -12.03 9.62 -3.68
CA GLU A 47 -12.32 11.02 -3.48
C GLU A 47 -13.59 11.45 -4.22
N LYS A 48 -14.27 12.49 -3.72
CA LYS A 48 -15.52 13.02 -4.31
C LYS A 48 -15.40 13.48 -5.75
N ASN A 49 -14.20 13.86 -6.17
CA ASN A 49 -13.90 14.34 -7.53
C ASN A 49 -13.70 13.21 -8.56
N GLY A 50 -13.86 11.94 -8.15
CA GLY A 50 -13.65 10.77 -9.01
C GLY A 50 -12.18 10.32 -9.10
N SER A 51 -11.27 10.90 -8.33
CA SER A 51 -9.93 10.36 -8.17
C SER A 51 -9.92 9.22 -7.15
N CYS A 52 -9.01 8.29 -7.33
CA CYS A 52 -8.71 7.25 -6.34
C CYS A 52 -7.20 7.02 -6.24
N GLU A 53 -6.80 6.39 -5.16
CA GLU A 53 -5.42 6.05 -4.92
C GLU A 53 -5.34 4.64 -4.33
N MET A 54 -4.37 3.89 -4.76
CA MET A 54 -4.00 2.61 -4.15
C MET A 54 -2.60 2.74 -3.57
N LEU A 55 -2.47 2.43 -2.30
CA LEU A 55 -1.20 2.35 -1.61
C LEU A 55 -0.92 0.89 -1.30
N ILE A 56 0.27 0.43 -1.66
CA ILE A 56 0.76 -0.92 -1.41
C ILE A 56 2.02 -0.77 -0.56
N ALA A 57 2.08 -1.43 0.58
CA ALA A 57 3.23 -1.37 1.47
C ALA A 57 3.66 -2.78 1.88
N ALA A 58 4.96 -3.02 1.86
CA ALA A 58 5.57 -4.25 2.34
C ALA A 58 6.78 -3.95 3.21
N GLN A 59 7.03 -4.85 4.14
CA GLN A 59 8.20 -4.80 5.01
C GLN A 59 8.99 -6.09 4.82
N GLN A 60 10.30 -5.96 4.65
CA GLN A 60 11.21 -7.08 4.48
C GLN A 60 12.38 -6.96 5.44
N ASP A 61 12.61 -8.00 6.22
CA ASP A 61 13.83 -8.16 7.01
C ASP A 61 14.88 -8.87 6.16
N MET A 62 16.05 -8.26 6.02
CA MET A 62 17.18 -8.84 5.31
C MET A 62 18.45 -8.78 6.15
N LYS A 63 19.46 -9.53 5.75
CA LYS A 63 20.81 -9.45 6.34
C LYS A 63 21.82 -9.21 5.23
N GLU A 64 22.63 -8.18 5.39
CA GLU A 64 23.76 -7.93 4.53
C GLU A 64 25.03 -7.94 5.37
N ASP A 65 25.98 -8.80 4.99
CA ASP A 65 27.22 -9.07 5.75
C ASP A 65 26.97 -9.38 7.25
N GLY A 66 25.86 -10.08 7.53
CA GLY A 66 25.45 -10.42 8.90
C GLY A 66 24.70 -9.31 9.63
N VAL A 67 24.50 -8.15 9.01
CA VAL A 67 23.82 -6.99 9.58
C VAL A 67 22.34 -7.08 9.31
N PRO A 68 21.49 -7.02 10.35
CA PRO A 68 20.05 -6.98 10.15
C PRO A 68 19.61 -5.61 9.63
N ILE A 69 18.97 -5.60 8.48
CA ILE A 69 18.37 -4.43 7.83
C ILE A 69 16.88 -4.70 7.67
N ASN A 70 16.06 -3.77 8.15
CA ASN A 70 14.64 -3.78 7.91
C ASN A 70 14.33 -2.79 6.79
N LEU A 71 13.82 -3.27 5.66
CA LEU A 71 13.38 -2.46 4.54
C LEU A 71 11.86 -2.29 4.59
N ILE A 72 11.40 -1.07 4.32
CA ILE A 72 10.00 -0.72 4.20
C ILE A 72 9.82 -0.07 2.84
N ALA A 73 9.01 -0.69 1.99
CA ALA A 73 8.69 -0.14 0.68
C ALA A 73 7.20 0.21 0.60
N ALA A 74 6.91 1.37 0.04
CA ALA A 74 5.55 1.82 -0.23
C ALA A 74 5.43 2.26 -1.69
N VAL A 75 4.40 1.77 -2.38
CA VAL A 75 4.07 2.13 -3.76
C VAL A 75 2.70 2.79 -3.78
N THR A 76 2.66 4.06 -4.17
CA THR A 76 1.42 4.83 -4.34
C THR A 76 1.04 4.87 -5.80
N VAL A 77 -0.14 4.37 -6.15
CA VAL A 77 -0.65 4.32 -7.53
C VAL A 77 -1.89 5.20 -7.64
N PRO A 78 -1.80 6.34 -8.34
CA PRO A 78 -2.96 7.19 -8.60
C PRO A 78 -3.89 6.55 -9.62
N GLY A 79 -5.16 6.94 -9.56
CA GLY A 79 -6.16 6.44 -10.48
C GLY A 79 -7.41 7.32 -10.53
N THR A 80 -8.37 6.84 -11.28
CA THR A 80 -9.72 7.42 -11.36
C THR A 80 -10.77 6.34 -11.15
N TYR A 81 -11.96 6.73 -10.72
CA TYR A 81 -13.07 5.79 -10.60
C TYR A 81 -14.41 6.43 -10.96
N LYS A 82 -15.34 5.58 -11.35
CA LYS A 82 -16.77 5.89 -11.48
C LYS A 82 -17.56 4.74 -10.89
N LEU A 83 -18.48 5.06 -10.02
CA LEU A 83 -19.41 4.09 -9.44
C LEU A 83 -20.71 4.07 -10.24
N ASP A 84 -21.11 2.89 -10.74
CA ASP A 84 -22.38 2.65 -11.40
C ASP A 84 -23.08 1.46 -10.75
N GLY A 85 -24.01 1.75 -9.85
CA GLY A 85 -24.61 0.74 -8.99
C GLY A 85 -23.57 0.02 -8.13
N LYS A 86 -23.29 -1.25 -8.44
CA LYS A 86 -22.25 -2.06 -7.79
C LYS A 86 -20.95 -2.15 -8.59
N ASP A 87 -20.93 -1.63 -9.81
CA ASP A 87 -19.74 -1.68 -10.66
C ASP A 87 -18.86 -0.48 -10.34
N LEU A 88 -17.71 -0.78 -9.75
CA LEU A 88 -16.67 0.20 -9.43
C LEU A 88 -15.67 0.22 -10.60
N ASN A 89 -15.95 1.08 -11.57
CA ASN A 89 -15.10 1.26 -12.77
C ASN A 89 -13.89 2.10 -12.40
N ASN A 90 -12.94 1.50 -11.70
CA ASN A 90 -11.70 2.14 -11.29
C ASN A 90 -10.55 1.76 -12.23
N GLN A 91 -9.64 2.70 -12.45
CA GLN A 91 -8.46 2.54 -13.29
C GLN A 91 -7.25 3.11 -12.56
N PHE A 92 -6.31 2.26 -12.14
CA PHE A 92 -5.05 2.65 -11.54
C PHE A 92 -3.97 2.79 -12.62
N ASP A 93 -3.22 3.89 -12.59
CA ASP A 93 -2.15 4.19 -13.53
C ASP A 93 -0.79 3.77 -12.98
N ASN A 94 -0.39 2.53 -13.23
CA ASN A 94 0.89 1.98 -12.80
C ASN A 94 2.10 2.75 -13.37
N GLY A 95 1.93 3.44 -14.50
CA GLY A 95 2.97 4.29 -15.10
C GLY A 95 3.31 5.48 -14.21
N LYS A 96 2.32 6.03 -13.50
CA LYS A 96 2.47 7.15 -12.57
C LYS A 96 2.73 6.73 -11.12
N ALA A 97 2.93 5.44 -10.87
CA ALA A 97 3.21 4.95 -9.54
C ALA A 97 4.51 5.55 -8.98
N LYS A 98 4.42 6.06 -7.75
CA LYS A 98 5.54 6.57 -6.96
C LYS A 98 5.99 5.50 -5.98
N VAL A 99 7.29 5.44 -5.71
CA VAL A 99 7.87 4.46 -4.78
C VAL A 99 8.70 5.18 -3.75
N ASP A 100 8.37 4.93 -2.50
CA ASP A 100 9.17 5.33 -1.34
C ASP A 100 9.77 4.08 -0.71
N VAL A 101 11.07 4.14 -0.43
CA VAL A 101 11.80 3.08 0.28
C VAL A 101 12.49 3.71 1.47
N ASP A 102 12.22 3.19 2.64
CA ASP A 102 12.90 3.52 3.89
C ASP A 102 13.57 2.26 4.46
N TYR A 103 14.55 2.45 5.31
CA TYR A 103 15.27 1.35 5.93
C TYR A 103 15.74 1.67 7.34
N GLU A 104 15.79 0.65 8.18
CA GLU A 104 16.34 0.72 9.52
C GLU A 104 17.45 -0.32 9.69
N ILE A 105 18.64 0.13 10.10
CA ILE A 105 19.77 -0.73 10.43
C ILE A 105 19.83 -0.89 11.95
N LYS A 106 19.75 -2.13 12.44
CA LYS A 106 19.73 -2.44 13.88
C LYS A 106 21.08 -2.95 14.36
N GLY A 107 21.44 -2.64 15.61
CA GLY A 107 22.54 -3.29 16.35
C GLY A 107 23.94 -2.87 15.95
N MET A 108 24.14 -1.69 15.34
CA MET A 108 25.46 -1.24 14.88
C MET A 108 25.95 0.03 15.57
N ASP A 109 27.29 0.15 15.64
CA ASP A 109 27.95 1.40 16.02
C ASP A 109 27.77 2.49 14.95
N ALA A 110 27.95 3.76 15.36
CA ALA A 110 27.68 4.91 14.51
C ALA A 110 28.55 4.97 13.23
N LYS A 111 29.79 4.46 13.28
CA LYS A 111 30.73 4.51 12.15
C LYS A 111 30.32 3.51 11.08
N THR A 112 30.05 2.28 11.47
CA THR A 112 29.59 1.22 10.57
C THR A 112 28.22 1.56 9.96
N LYS A 113 27.30 2.09 10.77
CA LYS A 113 26.00 2.59 10.29
C LYS A 113 26.15 3.69 9.23
N SER A 114 27.13 4.60 9.40
CA SER A 114 27.40 5.67 8.42
C SER A 114 27.91 5.12 7.07
N LEU A 115 28.74 4.10 7.08
CA LEU A 115 29.26 3.46 5.85
C LEU A 115 28.15 2.73 5.10
N LEU A 116 27.36 1.91 5.78
CA LEU A 116 26.20 1.21 5.21
C LEU A 116 25.16 2.18 4.67
N ASN A 117 24.88 3.28 5.37
CA ASN A 117 23.97 4.31 4.86
C ASN A 117 24.44 4.91 3.53
N LYS A 118 25.74 5.05 3.29
CA LYS A 118 26.25 5.54 1.99
C LYS A 118 26.05 4.49 0.88
N GLN A 119 26.30 3.23 1.20
CA GLN A 119 26.14 2.13 0.25
C GLN A 119 24.66 1.98 -0.14
N ILE A 120 23.75 1.84 0.84
CA ILE A 120 22.30 1.73 0.60
C ILE A 120 21.76 2.92 -0.18
N LYS A 121 22.21 4.14 0.13
CA LYS A 121 21.80 5.35 -0.64
C LYS A 121 22.21 5.27 -2.10
N GLY A 122 23.35 4.65 -2.42
CA GLY A 122 23.79 4.43 -3.81
C GLY A 122 22.87 3.47 -4.58
N GLU A 123 22.26 2.51 -3.88
CA GLU A 123 21.42 1.46 -4.45
C GLU A 123 19.91 1.76 -4.40
N LEU A 124 19.51 2.81 -3.68
CA LEU A 124 18.08 3.13 -3.47
C LEU A 124 17.25 3.23 -4.77
N ASN A 125 17.83 3.72 -5.86
CA ASN A 125 17.11 3.84 -7.13
C ASN A 125 16.84 2.45 -7.75
N THR A 126 17.81 1.54 -7.66
CA THR A 126 17.66 0.14 -8.10
C THR A 126 16.60 -0.56 -7.24
N LEU A 127 16.71 -0.44 -5.91
CA LEU A 127 15.74 -1.00 -4.97
C LEU A 127 14.31 -0.47 -5.22
N ARG A 128 14.16 0.83 -5.49
CA ARG A 128 12.84 1.39 -5.84
C ARG A 128 12.25 0.76 -7.10
N ALA A 129 13.07 0.57 -8.14
CA ALA A 129 12.61 -0.05 -9.38
C ALA A 129 12.22 -1.53 -9.18
N GLU A 130 12.99 -2.26 -8.40
CA GLU A 130 12.74 -3.66 -8.06
C GLU A 130 11.47 -3.81 -7.20
N PHE A 131 11.31 -3.01 -6.15
CA PHE A 131 10.11 -3.00 -5.32
C PHE A 131 8.87 -2.61 -6.13
N LYS A 132 8.98 -1.60 -7.01
CA LYS A 132 7.88 -1.23 -7.91
C LYS A 132 7.43 -2.43 -8.73
N LYS A 133 8.38 -3.12 -9.37
CA LYS A 133 8.09 -4.28 -10.21
C LYS A 133 7.50 -5.44 -9.41
N SER A 134 8.10 -5.77 -8.27
CA SER A 134 7.67 -6.87 -7.40
C SER A 134 6.28 -6.62 -6.82
N LEU A 135 6.08 -5.47 -6.16
CA LEU A 135 4.80 -5.16 -5.50
C LEU A 135 3.64 -5.03 -6.49
N LEU A 136 3.85 -4.36 -7.64
CA LEU A 136 2.79 -4.26 -8.64
C LEU A 136 2.57 -5.58 -9.39
N GLY A 137 3.60 -6.41 -9.57
CA GLY A 137 3.52 -7.71 -10.24
C GLY A 137 2.83 -8.78 -9.40
N GLY A 138 2.98 -8.74 -8.08
CA GLY A 138 2.34 -9.68 -7.15
C GLY A 138 0.90 -9.30 -6.77
N MET A 139 0.42 -8.11 -7.18
CA MET A 139 -0.92 -7.67 -6.82
C MET A 139 -2.01 -8.37 -7.66
N PRO A 140 -3.14 -8.74 -7.06
CA PRO A 140 -4.32 -9.14 -7.83
C PRO A 140 -4.78 -8.00 -8.73
N LYS A 141 -5.58 -8.32 -9.75
CA LYS A 141 -6.15 -7.29 -10.62
C LYS A 141 -7.08 -6.37 -9.83
N MET A 142 -6.70 -5.10 -9.75
CA MET A 142 -7.40 -4.10 -8.94
C MET A 142 -8.18 -3.08 -9.78
N ASN A 143 -8.24 -3.24 -11.11
CA ASN A 143 -9.02 -2.40 -11.99
C ASN A 143 -10.41 -3.02 -12.25
N ASN A 144 -11.42 -2.16 -12.44
CA ASN A 144 -12.80 -2.57 -12.74
C ASN A 144 -13.36 -3.56 -11.72
N LEU A 145 -13.37 -3.15 -10.48
CA LEU A 145 -13.88 -3.95 -9.35
C LEU A 145 -15.40 -3.95 -9.31
N LYS A 146 -15.98 -4.99 -8.73
CA LYS A 146 -17.41 -5.04 -8.42
C LYS A 146 -17.61 -5.05 -6.91
N ILE A 147 -18.45 -4.15 -6.40
CA ILE A 147 -18.80 -4.13 -4.98
C ILE A 147 -19.74 -5.29 -4.67
N VAL A 148 -19.29 -6.23 -3.86
CA VAL A 148 -20.10 -7.33 -3.33
C VAL A 148 -20.82 -6.86 -2.08
N LYS A 149 -20.11 -6.14 -1.18
CA LYS A 149 -20.62 -5.63 0.08
C LYS A 149 -20.01 -4.26 0.36
N LEU A 150 -20.83 -3.33 0.83
CA LEU A 150 -20.39 -2.03 1.32
C LEU A 150 -21.17 -1.68 2.60
N GLU A 151 -20.45 -1.64 3.69
CA GLU A 151 -20.94 -1.27 5.02
C GLU A 151 -20.07 -0.14 5.61
N SER A 152 -20.44 0.36 6.77
CA SER A 152 -19.72 1.48 7.40
C SER A 152 -18.24 1.20 7.66
N LYS A 153 -17.89 -0.06 7.92
CA LYS A 153 -16.54 -0.51 8.24
C LYS A 153 -16.00 -1.64 7.35
N GLN A 154 -16.78 -2.09 6.38
CA GLN A 154 -16.37 -3.20 5.51
C GLN A 154 -16.74 -2.92 4.07
N LEU A 155 -15.78 -3.06 3.19
CA LEU A 155 -15.93 -3.09 1.74
C LEU A 155 -15.44 -4.45 1.24
N VAL A 156 -16.27 -5.20 0.55
CA VAL A 156 -15.85 -6.41 -0.15
C VAL A 156 -15.98 -6.13 -1.64
N VAL A 157 -14.88 -6.26 -2.34
CA VAL A 157 -14.83 -6.12 -3.81
C VAL A 157 -14.50 -7.45 -4.47
N LYS A 158 -14.96 -7.61 -5.69
CA LYS A 158 -14.65 -8.75 -6.55
C LYS A 158 -13.90 -8.25 -7.78
N ASN A 159 -12.77 -8.87 -8.10
CA ASN A 159 -11.97 -8.52 -9.27
C ASN A 159 -12.38 -9.34 -10.51
N SER A 160 -11.73 -9.09 -11.65
CA SER A 160 -11.99 -9.78 -12.91
C SER A 160 -11.68 -11.29 -12.87
N ASP A 161 -10.86 -11.74 -11.93
CA ASP A 161 -10.52 -13.15 -11.74
C ASP A 161 -11.49 -13.84 -10.76
N ASN A 162 -12.61 -13.17 -10.42
CA ASN A 162 -13.63 -13.63 -9.48
C ASN A 162 -13.13 -13.77 -8.02
N GLN A 163 -11.98 -13.22 -7.68
CA GLN A 163 -11.47 -13.19 -6.32
C GLN A 163 -12.17 -12.11 -5.51
N GLU A 164 -12.68 -12.48 -4.35
CA GLU A 164 -13.25 -11.52 -3.39
C GLU A 164 -12.15 -11.05 -2.42
N ILE A 165 -12.05 -9.73 -2.29
CA ILE A 165 -11.05 -9.08 -1.46
C ILE A 165 -11.78 -8.22 -0.42
N PRO A 166 -11.70 -8.57 0.86
CA PRO A 166 -12.27 -7.76 1.93
C PRO A 166 -11.32 -6.62 2.30
N PHE A 167 -11.87 -5.43 2.46
CA PHE A 167 -11.23 -4.24 3.00
C PHE A 167 -11.99 -3.74 4.21
N TYR A 168 -11.28 -3.14 5.14
CA TYR A 168 -11.85 -2.57 6.36
C TYR A 168 -11.52 -1.09 6.43
N ALA A 169 -12.52 -0.28 6.81
CA ALA A 169 -12.32 1.14 7.02
C ALA A 169 -11.58 1.37 8.33
N GLU A 170 -10.54 2.17 8.25
CA GLU A 170 -9.88 2.73 9.42
C GLU A 170 -10.44 4.11 9.76
#